data_40238872c4cabcc67070f4bd69910a57
#
_entry.id   40238872c4cabcc67070f4bd69910a57
#
_cell.length_a   1.000
_cell.length_b   1.000
_cell.length_c   1.000
_cell.angle_alpha   90.00
_cell.angle_beta   90.00
_cell.angle_gamma   90.00
#
_symmetry.space_group_name_H-M   'P 1'
#
loop_
_entity.id
_entity.type
_entity.pdbx_description
1 polymer ?
#
loop_
_entity_poly.entity_id
_entity_poly.type
_entity_poly.pdbx_seq_one_letter_code
_entity_poly.pdbx_strand_id
1 'polypeptide(L)'
;MAMSLLRCRDVLALAFLSAITTAAGAADIGQIKVAKGQVAIERQGRTVPAAVGTRLQTSDIIKTGADGSVGITMDDDSLLSAGPNSVLSLDQYAFDATTNQGRLDTSLNKGTLAVISGRIAKQSPDAMTVRTPTAILGVRGTEFVVSAND
;
A
#
# COMPACT_ATOMS: atom_id res chain seq x y z
N MET A 1 -38.28 -36.26 61.08
CA MET A 1 -37.33 -37.21 60.55
C MET A 1 -37.48 -37.26 59.07
N ALA A 2 -36.63 -36.57 58.39
CA ALA A 2 -36.20 -36.89 57.07
C ALA A 2 -35.23 -35.76 56.61
N MET A 3 -33.97 -36.08 56.64
CA MET A 3 -32.93 -35.24 56.11
C MET A 3 -33.00 -35.18 54.62
N SER A 4 -33.20 -34.01 54.09
CA SER A 4 -33.09 -33.77 52.66
C SER A 4 -31.81 -32.97 52.46
N LEU A 5 -30.81 -33.65 51.97
CA LEU A 5 -29.52 -33.10 51.53
C LEU A 5 -29.71 -32.37 50.20
N LEU A 6 -29.71 -31.06 50.28
CA LEU A 6 -29.65 -30.19 49.10
C LEU A 6 -28.19 -30.14 48.62
N ARG A 7 -27.88 -30.83 47.58
CA ARG A 7 -26.61 -30.70 46.86
C ARG A 7 -26.67 -29.50 45.94
N CYS A 8 -26.06 -28.42 46.38
CA CYS A 8 -25.65 -27.35 45.45
C CYS A 8 -24.58 -27.90 44.47
N ARG A 9 -24.91 -28.02 43.24
CA ARG A 9 -23.94 -28.24 42.18
C ARG A 9 -23.67 -26.90 41.55
N ASP A 10 -22.54 -26.31 41.86
CA ASP A 10 -21.99 -25.15 41.25
C ASP A 10 -21.72 -25.43 39.79
N VAL A 11 -22.55 -24.85 38.93
CA VAL A 11 -22.29 -24.81 37.49
C VAL A 11 -21.40 -23.61 37.24
N LEU A 12 -20.11 -23.86 37.19
CA LEU A 12 -19.11 -22.88 36.77
C LEU A 12 -19.28 -22.65 35.26
N ALA A 13 -20.05 -21.64 34.93
CA ALA A 13 -20.13 -21.17 33.54
C ALA A 13 -18.86 -20.44 33.19
N LEU A 14 -17.94 -21.15 32.54
CA LEU A 14 -16.75 -20.55 31.91
C LEU A 14 -17.23 -19.73 30.70
N ALA A 15 -17.41 -18.46 30.88
CA ALA A 15 -17.61 -17.51 29.79
C ALA A 15 -16.30 -17.39 29.01
N PHE A 16 -16.19 -18.12 27.89
CA PHE A 16 -15.16 -17.88 26.89
C PHE A 16 -15.43 -16.51 26.24
N LEU A 17 -14.76 -15.51 26.77
CA LEU A 17 -14.70 -14.18 26.16
C LEU A 17 -13.76 -14.31 24.94
N SER A 18 -14.33 -14.65 23.78
CA SER A 18 -13.63 -14.64 22.50
C SER A 18 -13.25 -13.18 22.21
N ALA A 19 -12.02 -12.83 22.50
CA ALA A 19 -11.44 -11.58 22.03
C ALA A 19 -11.34 -11.65 20.51
N ILE A 20 -12.32 -11.06 19.83
CA ILE A 20 -12.23 -10.80 18.40
C ILE A 20 -11.19 -9.70 18.24
N THR A 21 -9.94 -10.09 18.04
CA THR A 21 -8.89 -9.19 17.56
C THR A 21 -9.27 -8.82 16.13
N THR A 22 -9.95 -7.69 15.97
CA THR A 22 -10.03 -7.03 14.66
C THR A 22 -8.61 -6.61 14.31
N ALA A 23 -7.97 -7.39 13.46
CA ALA A 23 -6.76 -6.95 12.78
C ALA A 23 -7.17 -5.70 11.99
N ALA A 24 -6.78 -4.52 12.48
CA ALA A 24 -6.86 -3.30 11.70
C ALA A 24 -5.93 -3.49 10.50
N GLY A 25 -6.48 -3.94 9.38
CA GLY A 25 -5.75 -4.01 8.13
C GLY A 25 -5.28 -2.60 7.77
N ALA A 26 -4.05 -2.47 7.26
CA ALA A 26 -3.57 -1.21 6.74
C ALA A 26 -4.57 -0.70 5.68
N ALA A 27 -4.84 0.61 5.68
CA ALA A 27 -5.76 1.21 4.73
C ALA A 27 -5.22 1.05 3.29
N ASP A 28 -6.11 0.78 2.37
CA ASP A 28 -5.78 0.80 0.94
C ASP A 28 -5.45 2.22 0.51
N ILE A 29 -4.45 2.36 -0.36
CA ILE A 29 -3.95 3.65 -0.83
C ILE A 29 -4.04 3.82 -2.34
N GLY A 30 -4.40 2.78 -3.02
CA GLY A 30 -4.51 2.72 -4.48
C GLY A 30 -4.75 1.31 -4.96
N GLN A 31 -4.77 1.15 -6.28
CA GLN A 31 -4.97 -0.16 -6.90
C GLN A 31 -4.20 -0.30 -8.21
N ILE A 32 -3.89 -1.53 -8.56
CA ILE A 32 -3.32 -1.88 -9.87
C ILE A 32 -4.40 -1.79 -10.94
N LYS A 33 -4.14 -1.01 -11.97
CA LYS A 33 -5.01 -0.86 -13.15
C LYS A 33 -4.48 -1.61 -14.37
N VAL A 34 -3.18 -1.77 -14.45
CA VAL A 34 -2.50 -2.50 -15.52
C VAL A 34 -1.44 -3.39 -14.91
N ALA A 35 -1.41 -4.66 -15.30
CA ALA A 35 -0.34 -5.59 -14.95
C ALA A 35 -0.04 -6.43 -16.17
N LYS A 36 1.20 -6.40 -16.64
CA LYS A 36 1.68 -7.18 -17.78
C LYS A 36 2.97 -7.88 -17.41
N GLY A 37 3.15 -9.09 -17.92
CA GLY A 37 4.32 -9.91 -17.66
C GLY A 37 4.46 -10.27 -16.17
N GLN A 38 5.69 -10.36 -15.68
CA GLN A 38 5.95 -10.68 -14.29
C GLN A 38 5.85 -9.43 -13.41
N VAL A 39 4.87 -9.43 -12.54
CA VAL A 39 4.70 -8.39 -11.52
C VAL A 39 4.36 -9.06 -10.19
N ALA A 40 5.03 -8.66 -9.14
CA ALA A 40 4.79 -9.14 -7.78
C ALA A 40 4.76 -7.97 -6.80
N ILE A 41 3.97 -8.14 -5.75
CA ILE A 41 3.94 -7.24 -4.60
C ILE A 41 4.57 -7.98 -3.42
N GLU A 42 5.51 -7.34 -2.76
CA GLU A 42 6.04 -7.82 -1.49
C GLU A 42 5.43 -6.98 -0.37
N ARG A 43 4.69 -7.67 0.49
CA ARG A 43 3.98 -7.07 1.63
C ARG A 43 4.37 -7.79 2.90
N GLN A 44 5.02 -7.08 3.83
CA GLN A 44 5.46 -7.65 5.12
C GLN A 44 6.23 -8.98 4.96
N GLY A 45 7.16 -9.03 4.00
CA GLY A 45 7.95 -10.23 3.71
C GLY A 45 7.22 -11.35 2.97
N ARG A 46 5.98 -11.14 2.54
CA ARG A 46 5.17 -12.09 1.78
C ARG A 46 4.94 -11.60 0.36
N THR A 47 5.01 -12.51 -0.59
CA THR A 47 4.66 -12.21 -1.98
C THR A 47 3.14 -12.29 -2.18
N VAL A 48 2.57 -11.18 -2.65
CA VAL A 48 1.17 -11.08 -3.03
C VAL A 48 1.09 -11.00 -4.56
N PRO A 49 0.21 -11.78 -5.20
CA PRO A 49 0.03 -11.69 -6.64
C PRO A 49 -0.42 -10.28 -7.05
N ALA A 50 0.22 -9.73 -8.08
CA ALA A 50 -0.13 -8.44 -8.65
C ALA A 50 -1.03 -8.65 -9.87
N ALA A 51 -2.31 -8.47 -9.68
CA ALA A 51 -3.31 -8.52 -10.75
C ALA A 51 -4.05 -7.19 -10.84
N VAL A 52 -4.71 -6.94 -11.98
CA VAL A 52 -5.62 -5.79 -12.10
C VAL A 52 -6.68 -5.84 -11.01
N GLY A 53 -6.87 -4.74 -10.30
CA GLY A 53 -7.78 -4.63 -9.15
C GLY A 53 -7.15 -4.92 -7.80
N THR A 54 -5.93 -5.43 -7.74
CA THR A 54 -5.22 -5.65 -6.46
C THR A 54 -5.03 -4.32 -5.74
N ARG A 55 -5.48 -4.26 -4.48
CA ARG A 55 -5.33 -3.10 -3.62
C ARG A 55 -3.92 -3.01 -3.06
N LEU A 56 -3.41 -1.80 -3.02
CA LEU A 56 -2.08 -1.48 -2.52
C LEU A 56 -2.14 -0.84 -1.14
N GLN A 57 -1.12 -1.07 -0.35
CA GLN A 57 -0.98 -0.54 0.99
C GLN A 57 0.36 0.18 1.16
N THR A 58 0.44 1.03 2.16
CA THR A 58 1.70 1.66 2.54
C THR A 58 2.73 0.57 2.89
N SER A 59 3.95 0.78 2.51
CA SER A 59 5.09 -0.15 2.63
C SER A 59 5.07 -1.35 1.68
N ASP A 60 4.15 -1.41 0.73
CA ASP A 60 4.23 -2.38 -0.36
C ASP A 60 5.43 -2.10 -1.25
N ILE A 61 6.11 -3.16 -1.67
CA ILE A 61 7.18 -3.10 -2.65
C ILE A 61 6.71 -3.82 -3.91
N ILE A 62 6.66 -3.09 -5.02
CA ILE A 62 6.24 -3.61 -6.31
C ILE A 62 7.49 -3.94 -7.12
N LYS A 63 7.58 -5.18 -7.59
CA LYS A 63 8.71 -5.68 -8.40
C LYS A 63 8.21 -6.13 -9.75
N THR A 64 8.86 -5.67 -10.81
CA THR A 64 8.59 -6.13 -12.18
C THR A 64 9.76 -6.92 -12.71
N GLY A 65 9.48 -7.96 -13.52
CA GLY A 65 10.48 -8.74 -14.23
C GLY A 65 10.90 -8.09 -15.53
N ALA A 66 11.73 -8.80 -16.32
CA ALA A 66 12.26 -8.30 -17.57
C ALA A 66 11.19 -7.99 -18.64
N ASP A 67 10.04 -8.65 -18.58
CA ASP A 67 8.86 -8.44 -19.41
C ASP A 67 7.73 -7.73 -18.68
N GLY A 68 7.96 -7.33 -17.42
CA GLY A 68 6.94 -6.80 -16.54
C GLY A 68 6.68 -5.31 -16.74
N SER A 69 5.43 -4.93 -16.56
CA SER A 69 5.04 -3.53 -16.38
C SER A 69 3.79 -3.45 -15.53
N VAL A 70 3.67 -2.38 -14.76
CA VAL A 70 2.53 -2.17 -13.87
C VAL A 70 2.08 -0.72 -13.92
N GLY A 71 0.77 -0.52 -13.99
CA GLY A 71 0.13 0.79 -13.87
C GLY A 71 -0.72 0.81 -12.62
N ILE A 72 -0.52 1.82 -11.78
CA ILE A 72 -1.15 2.01 -10.49
C ILE A 72 -1.91 3.32 -10.50
N THR A 73 -3.12 3.33 -9.97
CA THR A 73 -3.85 4.54 -9.64
C THR A 73 -3.95 4.67 -8.13
N MET A 74 -3.45 5.77 -7.60
CA MET A 74 -3.57 6.11 -6.19
C MET A 74 -4.93 6.75 -5.89
N ASP A 75 -5.32 6.82 -4.62
CA ASP A 75 -6.62 7.37 -4.22
C ASP A 75 -6.74 8.88 -4.46
N ASP A 76 -5.62 9.59 -4.63
CA ASP A 76 -5.57 11.01 -5.02
C ASP A 76 -5.56 11.23 -6.55
N ASP A 77 -5.83 10.20 -7.32
CA ASP A 77 -5.76 10.17 -8.79
C ASP A 77 -4.34 10.33 -9.38
N SER A 78 -3.30 10.18 -8.58
CA SER A 78 -1.94 10.05 -9.11
C SER A 78 -1.79 8.72 -9.85
N LEU A 79 -1.13 8.77 -11.00
CA LEU A 79 -0.82 7.59 -11.80
C LEU A 79 0.67 7.28 -11.72
N LEU A 80 0.98 6.05 -11.33
CA LEU A 80 2.35 5.53 -11.26
C LEU A 80 2.48 4.38 -12.24
N SER A 81 3.46 4.43 -13.13
CA SER A 81 3.73 3.36 -14.10
C SER A 81 5.19 2.93 -13.99
N ALA A 82 5.42 1.70 -13.56
CA ALA A 82 6.74 1.11 -13.50
C ALA A 82 6.98 0.23 -14.75
N GLY A 83 8.14 0.41 -15.35
CA GLY A 83 8.60 -0.38 -16.49
C GLY A 83 9.26 -1.69 -16.09
N PRO A 84 9.90 -2.40 -17.02
CA PRO A 84 10.60 -3.65 -16.75
C PRO A 84 11.75 -3.49 -15.75
N ASN A 85 12.06 -4.57 -15.03
CA ASN A 85 13.16 -4.64 -14.06
C ASN A 85 13.14 -3.52 -13.02
N SER A 86 11.94 -3.13 -12.57
CA SER A 86 11.76 -2.04 -11.62
C SER A 86 11.47 -2.55 -10.22
N VAL A 87 11.95 -1.82 -9.22
CA VAL A 87 11.63 -2.01 -7.81
C VAL A 87 11.14 -0.69 -7.25
N LEU A 88 9.83 -0.62 -7.00
CA LEU A 88 9.13 0.56 -6.51
C LEU A 88 8.59 0.30 -5.11
N SER A 89 8.94 1.14 -4.15
CA SER A 89 8.41 1.09 -2.78
C SER A 89 7.44 2.23 -2.55
N LEU A 90 6.31 1.94 -1.94
CA LEU A 90 5.30 2.90 -1.50
C LEU A 90 5.56 3.24 -0.03
N ASP A 91 6.43 4.22 0.23
CA ASP A 91 6.98 4.45 1.58
C ASP A 91 5.97 5.10 2.53
N GLN A 92 5.33 6.16 2.08
CA GLN A 92 4.31 6.87 2.85
C GLN A 92 3.19 7.35 1.94
N TYR A 93 1.97 7.25 2.42
CA TYR A 93 0.81 7.80 1.77
C TYR A 93 -0.21 8.27 2.79
N ALA A 94 -0.68 9.48 2.64
CA ALA A 94 -1.84 10.02 3.34
C ALA A 94 -2.61 10.91 2.38
N PHE A 95 -3.92 10.82 2.39
CA PHE A 95 -4.76 11.66 1.54
C PHE A 95 -6.11 11.93 2.20
N ASP A 96 -6.47 13.21 2.24
CA ASP A 96 -7.78 13.68 2.67
C ASP A 96 -8.56 14.17 1.44
N ALA A 97 -9.58 13.42 1.05
CA ALA A 97 -10.40 13.72 -0.12
C ALA A 97 -11.24 15.00 0.02
N THR A 98 -11.45 15.48 1.25
CA THR A 98 -12.21 16.71 1.52
C THR A 98 -11.37 17.96 1.25
N THR A 99 -10.11 17.95 1.70
CA THR A 99 -9.19 19.09 1.57
C THR A 99 -8.22 18.96 0.40
N ASN A 100 -8.13 17.76 -0.21
CA ASN A 100 -7.12 17.36 -1.18
C ASN A 100 -5.68 17.46 -0.65
N GLN A 101 -5.52 17.57 0.66
CA GLN A 101 -4.23 17.57 1.31
C GLN A 101 -3.74 16.14 1.51
N GLY A 102 -2.44 15.97 1.48
CA GLY A 102 -1.85 14.67 1.69
C GLY A 102 -0.36 14.65 1.49
N ARG A 103 0.19 13.45 1.47
CA ARG A 103 1.60 13.18 1.23
C ARG A 103 1.75 11.87 0.48
N LEU A 104 2.63 11.86 -0.49
CA LEU A 104 3.02 10.66 -1.24
C LEU A 104 4.54 10.61 -1.34
N ASP A 105 5.15 9.68 -0.62
CA ASP A 105 6.57 9.39 -0.72
C ASP A 105 6.76 7.99 -1.31
N THR A 106 7.51 7.89 -2.38
CA THR A 106 7.86 6.64 -3.04
C THR A 106 9.37 6.54 -3.25
N SER A 107 9.88 5.33 -3.32
CA SER A 107 11.28 5.06 -3.66
C SER A 107 11.37 4.16 -4.88
N LEU A 108 12.07 4.62 -5.90
CA LEU A 108 12.46 3.82 -7.04
C LEU A 108 13.90 3.34 -6.83
N ASN A 109 14.05 2.11 -6.38
CA ASN A 109 15.37 1.55 -6.11
C ASN A 109 16.09 1.11 -7.38
N LYS A 110 15.31 0.70 -8.39
CA LYS A 110 15.79 0.23 -9.69
C LYS A 110 14.71 0.39 -10.74
N GLY A 111 15.12 0.59 -12.00
CA GLY A 111 14.26 0.59 -13.16
C GLY A 111 13.74 1.97 -13.54
N THR A 112 12.54 2.03 -14.05
CA THR A 112 11.92 3.25 -14.57
C THR A 112 10.53 3.45 -13.99
N LEU A 113 10.22 4.67 -13.58
CA LEU A 113 8.93 5.09 -13.08
C LEU A 113 8.45 6.33 -13.81
N ALA A 114 7.30 6.23 -14.44
CA ALA A 114 6.57 7.39 -14.96
C ALA A 114 5.48 7.78 -13.96
N VAL A 115 5.34 9.05 -13.71
CA VAL A 115 4.39 9.60 -12.74
C VAL A 115 3.57 10.69 -13.39
N ILE A 116 2.24 10.61 -13.22
CA ILE A 116 1.31 11.70 -13.49
C ILE A 116 0.73 12.13 -12.16
N SER A 117 0.97 13.37 -11.79
CA SER A 117 0.58 13.90 -10.48
C SER A 117 -0.92 14.04 -10.34
N GLY A 118 -1.44 13.59 -9.21
CA GLY A 118 -2.84 13.73 -8.83
C GLY A 118 -3.13 14.98 -7.99
N ARG A 119 -4.13 14.83 -7.11
CA ARG A 119 -4.64 15.94 -6.30
C ARG A 119 -3.67 16.42 -5.22
N ILE A 120 -2.88 15.52 -4.63
CA ILE A 120 -1.90 15.88 -3.60
C ILE A 120 -0.88 16.90 -4.12
N ALA A 121 -0.22 16.59 -5.24
CA ALA A 121 0.81 17.46 -5.79
C ALA A 121 0.25 18.77 -6.35
N LYS A 122 -1.00 18.75 -6.83
CA LYS A 122 -1.70 19.97 -7.29
C LYS A 122 -2.02 20.92 -6.15
N GLN A 123 -2.40 20.37 -4.99
CA GLN A 123 -2.71 21.14 -3.79
C GLN A 123 -1.44 21.60 -3.06
N SER A 124 -0.43 20.73 -2.98
CA SER A 124 0.81 21.00 -2.26
C SER A 124 1.99 20.42 -3.03
N PRO A 125 2.71 21.23 -3.83
CA PRO A 125 3.79 20.74 -4.70
C PRO A 125 4.91 20.00 -3.96
N ASP A 126 5.15 20.33 -2.70
CA ASP A 126 6.21 19.69 -1.90
C ASP A 126 5.74 18.41 -1.17
N ALA A 127 4.46 18.03 -1.32
CA ALA A 127 3.89 16.87 -0.66
C ALA A 127 4.10 15.56 -1.41
N MET A 128 4.70 15.60 -2.60
CA MET A 128 5.03 14.41 -3.38
C MET A 128 6.52 14.31 -3.60
N THR A 129 7.10 13.19 -3.20
CA THR A 129 8.54 12.94 -3.29
C THR A 129 8.81 11.58 -3.92
N VAL A 130 9.76 11.53 -4.84
CA VAL A 130 10.32 10.29 -5.37
C VAL A 130 11.79 10.22 -4.99
N ARG A 131 12.18 9.13 -4.33
CA ARG A 131 13.57 8.86 -3.96
C ARG A 131 14.18 7.83 -4.90
N THR A 132 15.42 8.04 -5.23
CA THR A 132 16.26 7.06 -5.91
C THR A 132 17.52 6.82 -5.07
N PRO A 133 18.35 5.82 -5.36
CA PRO A 133 19.61 5.60 -4.61
C PRO A 133 20.53 6.81 -4.61
N THR A 134 20.45 7.70 -5.58
CA THR A 134 21.36 8.83 -5.78
C THR A 134 20.70 10.21 -5.63
N ALA A 135 19.37 10.29 -5.56
CA ALA A 135 18.66 11.56 -5.58
C ALA A 135 17.33 11.51 -4.82
N ILE A 136 16.88 12.68 -4.38
CA ILE A 136 15.53 12.90 -3.86
C ILE A 136 14.89 13.97 -4.75
N LEU A 137 13.75 13.63 -5.36
CA LEU A 137 13.04 14.46 -6.30
C LEU A 137 11.75 14.95 -5.69
N GLY A 138 11.61 16.24 -5.46
CA GLY A 138 10.33 16.87 -5.20
C GLY A 138 9.57 17.07 -6.51
N VAL A 139 8.30 16.68 -6.51
CA VAL A 139 7.49 16.73 -7.73
C VAL A 139 6.81 18.07 -7.87
N ARG A 140 7.25 18.85 -8.84
CA ARG A 140 6.55 20.08 -9.28
C ARG A 140 6.21 19.91 -10.76
N GLY A 141 4.99 19.56 -11.06
CA GLY A 141 4.55 19.36 -12.42
C GLY A 141 3.50 18.28 -12.54
N THR A 142 3.01 18.09 -13.74
CA THR A 142 1.93 17.14 -14.00
C THR A 142 2.42 15.78 -14.42
N GLU A 143 3.57 15.70 -15.08
CA GLU A 143 4.11 14.44 -15.61
C GLU A 143 5.64 14.47 -15.61
N PHE A 144 6.26 13.36 -15.21
CA PHE A 144 7.71 13.17 -15.29
C PHE A 144 8.06 11.68 -15.32
N VAL A 145 9.28 11.38 -15.74
CA VAL A 145 9.86 10.03 -15.76
C VAL A 145 11.17 10.04 -14.99
N VAL A 146 11.34 9.04 -14.14
CA VAL A 146 12.55 8.82 -13.35
C VAL A 146 13.13 7.47 -13.71
N SER A 147 14.42 7.39 -13.84
CA SER A 147 15.17 6.15 -14.03
C SER A 147 16.22 6.00 -12.95
N ALA A 148 16.28 4.84 -12.32
CA ALA A 148 17.31 4.44 -11.39
C ALA A 148 18.05 3.23 -11.96
N ASN A 149 19.33 3.39 -12.21
CA ASN A 149 20.21 2.31 -12.68
C ASN A 149 21.08 1.84 -11.51
N ASP A 150 21.43 0.57 -11.55
CA ASP A 150 22.43 -0.01 -10.61
C ASP A 150 23.79 0.59 -10.89
#